data_b3477a8eb2489b37599d3362d9f574ac
#
_entry.id   b3477a8eb2489b37599d3362d9f574ac
#
_cell.length_a   1.000
_cell.length_b   1.000
_cell.length_c   1.000
_cell.angle_alpha   90.00
_cell.angle_beta   90.00
_cell.angle_gamma   90.00
#
_symmetry.space_group_name_H-M   'P 1'
#
loop_
_entity.id
_entity.type
_entity.pdbx_description
1 polymer ?
#
loop_
_entity_poly.entity_id
_entity_poly.type
_entity_poly.pdbx_seq_one_letter_code
_entity_poly.pdbx_strand_id
1 'polypeptide(L)'
;MQVSEQSVTSIDIGSIIRARAKGKARYIPSFLIKFLERFIHQDFINAYLKRGLVGVPFCKGVLEYLNVTVDVEGLENLPAGDCKCTFVSNHPLGAIDGVTLGWVIGEHYDGKIKYLVNDLLMNLKGLAPLCLPINKLGKQSRNFPAMVDEAFGGDNHVIMFPAGLCSRRQKDGTIRDIPWNKAFLKKSIQTKRDIVPVHFIGYNSNRFYNVAQWCKRLHLPNFAM
;
A
#
# COMPACT_ATOMS: atom_id res chain seq x y z
N MET A 1 -25.38 7.96 -18.97
CA MET A 1 -25.67 6.68 -18.28
C MET A 1 -24.83 6.71 -16.99
N GLN A 2 -25.45 7.09 -15.87
CA GLN A 2 -24.79 7.18 -14.57
C GLN A 2 -24.54 5.76 -14.07
N VAL A 3 -23.27 5.37 -14.00
CA VAL A 3 -22.85 4.17 -13.26
C VAL A 3 -23.05 4.51 -11.79
N SER A 4 -24.00 3.86 -11.14
CA SER A 4 -24.22 3.95 -9.71
C SER A 4 -22.95 3.48 -8.98
N GLU A 5 -22.18 4.43 -8.44
CA GLU A 5 -21.12 4.18 -7.48
C GLU A 5 -21.74 3.59 -6.20
N GLN A 6 -21.83 2.27 -6.15
CA GLN A 6 -22.01 1.60 -4.87
C GLN A 6 -20.71 1.81 -4.07
N SER A 7 -20.70 2.82 -3.22
CA SER A 7 -19.67 3.03 -2.23
C SER A 7 -19.63 1.81 -1.32
N VAL A 8 -18.61 0.95 -1.49
CA VAL A 8 -18.38 -0.14 -0.54
C VAL A 8 -17.86 0.49 0.74
N THR A 9 -18.75 0.60 1.69
CA THR A 9 -18.54 1.18 3.01
C THR A 9 -17.99 0.18 4.03
N SER A 10 -17.63 -1.02 3.60
CA SER A 10 -17.12 -2.07 4.49
C SER A 10 -16.22 -3.07 3.78
N ILE A 11 -15.28 -3.64 4.51
CA ILE A 11 -14.46 -4.80 4.12
C ILE A 11 -14.95 -6.00 4.90
N ASP A 12 -15.14 -7.11 4.23
CA ASP A 12 -15.37 -8.43 4.82
C ASP A 12 -14.16 -9.34 4.53
N ILE A 13 -13.32 -9.51 5.52
CA ILE A 13 -12.11 -10.34 5.40
C ILE A 13 -12.47 -11.80 5.21
N GLY A 14 -13.54 -12.27 5.85
CA GLY A 14 -14.03 -13.62 5.65
C GLY A 14 -14.36 -13.90 4.20
N SER A 15 -15.04 -12.97 3.53
CA SER A 15 -15.37 -13.07 2.11
C SER A 15 -14.12 -13.02 1.22
N ILE A 16 -13.17 -12.13 1.50
CA ILE A 16 -11.90 -12.03 0.77
C ILE A 16 -11.10 -13.34 0.88
N ILE A 17 -10.99 -13.91 2.07
CA ILE A 17 -10.28 -15.18 2.29
C ILE A 17 -10.97 -16.30 1.53
N ARG A 18 -12.30 -16.42 1.61
CA ARG A 18 -13.07 -17.45 0.92
C ARG A 18 -12.93 -17.35 -0.60
N ALA A 19 -13.00 -16.15 -1.16
CA ALA A 19 -12.82 -15.91 -2.58
C ALA A 19 -11.43 -16.34 -3.07
N ARG A 20 -10.38 -16.10 -2.28
CA ARG A 20 -9.00 -16.47 -2.63
C ARG A 20 -8.68 -17.96 -2.41
N ALA A 21 -9.26 -18.57 -1.39
CA ALA A 21 -9.04 -19.98 -1.08
C ALA A 21 -9.71 -20.92 -2.10
N LYS A 22 -10.56 -20.41 -3.00
CA LYS A 22 -11.30 -21.18 -4.01
C LYS A 22 -11.99 -22.40 -3.37
N GLY A 23 -11.88 -23.59 -3.95
CA GLY A 23 -12.50 -24.80 -3.43
C GLY A 23 -12.01 -25.26 -2.03
N LYS A 24 -10.89 -24.74 -1.54
CA LYS A 24 -10.35 -25.02 -0.20
C LYS A 24 -10.98 -24.16 0.91
N ALA A 25 -11.80 -23.17 0.56
CA ALA A 25 -12.42 -22.24 1.51
C ALA A 25 -13.27 -22.95 2.56
N ARG A 26 -13.92 -24.07 2.23
CA ARG A 26 -14.76 -24.86 3.14
C ARG A 26 -14.00 -25.52 4.29
N TYR A 27 -12.65 -25.64 4.15
CA TYR A 27 -11.81 -26.24 5.19
C TYR A 27 -11.25 -25.23 6.18
N ILE A 28 -11.54 -23.92 5.98
CA ILE A 28 -11.09 -22.87 6.88
C ILE A 28 -12.13 -22.76 8.01
N PRO A 29 -11.76 -23.08 9.25
CA PRO A 29 -12.68 -23.00 10.38
C PRO A 29 -13.19 -21.59 10.61
N SER A 30 -14.47 -21.43 10.91
CA SER A 30 -15.09 -20.13 11.14
C SER A 30 -14.45 -19.35 12.31
N PHE A 31 -13.97 -20.07 13.33
CA PHE A 31 -13.30 -19.43 14.46
C PHE A 31 -11.98 -18.75 14.05
N LEU A 32 -11.26 -19.33 13.07
CA LEU A 32 -10.02 -18.75 12.55
C LEU A 32 -10.31 -17.46 11.76
N ILE A 33 -11.39 -17.44 10.99
CA ILE A 33 -11.84 -16.24 10.27
C ILE A 33 -12.20 -15.15 11.29
N LYS A 34 -13.02 -15.45 12.29
CA LYS A 34 -13.39 -14.52 13.36
C LYS A 34 -12.17 -14.01 14.15
N PHE A 35 -11.20 -14.88 14.39
CA PHE A 35 -9.95 -14.49 15.02
C PHE A 35 -9.19 -13.48 14.17
N LEU A 36 -9.06 -13.70 12.85
CA LEU A 36 -8.42 -12.79 11.92
C LEU A 36 -9.16 -11.45 11.82
N GLU A 37 -10.48 -11.46 11.70
CA GLU A 37 -11.33 -10.26 11.69
C GLU A 37 -11.08 -9.39 12.93
N ARG A 38 -11.03 -10.05 14.10
CA ARG A 38 -10.74 -9.36 15.37
C ARG A 38 -9.30 -8.91 15.47
N PHE A 39 -8.35 -9.72 15.00
CA PHE A 39 -6.92 -9.41 15.06
C PHE A 39 -6.54 -8.20 14.21
N ILE A 40 -7.18 -8.01 13.08
CA ILE A 40 -6.96 -6.84 12.20
C ILE A 40 -7.88 -5.67 12.53
N HIS A 41 -8.70 -5.79 13.58
CA HIS A 41 -9.67 -4.77 13.97
C HIS A 41 -10.62 -4.36 12.83
N GLN A 42 -11.23 -5.34 12.14
CA GLN A 42 -12.11 -5.12 10.99
C GLN A 42 -13.21 -4.09 11.25
N ASP A 43 -13.84 -4.13 12.43
CA ASP A 43 -14.90 -3.18 12.78
C ASP A 43 -14.39 -1.74 12.86
N PHE A 44 -13.17 -1.55 13.37
CA PHE A 44 -12.51 -0.26 13.45
C PHE A 44 -12.22 0.29 12.04
N ILE A 45 -11.71 -0.56 11.14
CA ILE A 45 -11.49 -0.19 9.75
C ILE A 45 -12.82 0.15 9.07
N ASN A 46 -13.85 -0.67 9.27
CA ASN A 46 -15.16 -0.45 8.67
C ASN A 46 -15.84 0.83 9.19
N ALA A 47 -15.63 1.18 10.46
CA ALA A 47 -16.10 2.46 10.99
C ALA A 47 -15.49 3.66 10.26
N TYR A 48 -14.20 3.58 9.91
CA TYR A 48 -13.56 4.60 9.10
C TYR A 48 -14.10 4.62 7.65
N LEU A 49 -14.25 3.47 7.02
CA LEU A 49 -14.71 3.36 5.63
C LEU A 49 -16.11 3.95 5.41
N LYS A 50 -16.96 3.92 6.44
CA LYS A 50 -18.29 4.55 6.42
C LYS A 50 -18.24 6.06 6.20
N ARG A 51 -17.10 6.72 6.39
CA ARG A 51 -16.94 8.16 6.11
C ARG A 51 -16.99 8.47 4.61
N GLY A 52 -16.83 7.49 3.74
CA GLY A 52 -16.95 7.61 2.28
C GLY A 52 -15.88 8.48 1.63
N LEU A 53 -14.76 8.76 2.31
CA LEU A 53 -13.66 9.53 1.76
C LEU A 53 -12.94 8.75 0.65
N VAL A 54 -12.44 9.48 -0.36
CA VAL A 54 -11.81 8.90 -1.55
C VAL A 54 -10.57 9.68 -1.93
N GLY A 55 -9.54 9.00 -2.44
CA GLY A 55 -8.32 9.63 -2.93
C GLY A 55 -7.46 10.26 -1.83
N VAL A 56 -6.98 11.47 -2.06
CA VAL A 56 -6.13 12.21 -1.10
C VAL A 56 -6.86 12.47 0.22
N PRO A 57 -8.13 12.90 0.24
CA PRO A 57 -8.92 13.01 1.47
C PRO A 57 -9.04 11.71 2.26
N PHE A 58 -9.10 10.56 1.58
CA PHE A 58 -9.06 9.26 2.27
C PHE A 58 -7.74 9.08 3.02
N CYS A 59 -6.61 9.38 2.39
CA CYS A 59 -5.29 9.23 3.00
C CYS A 59 -5.14 10.12 4.25
N LYS A 60 -5.51 11.39 4.14
CA LYS A 60 -5.49 12.34 5.25
C LYS A 60 -6.39 11.90 6.40
N GLY A 61 -7.61 11.53 6.08
CA GLY A 61 -8.58 11.09 7.06
C GLY A 61 -8.19 9.80 7.79
N VAL A 62 -7.41 8.89 7.18
CA VAL A 62 -6.84 7.72 7.89
C VAL A 62 -5.89 8.18 8.98
N LEU A 63 -4.99 9.11 8.68
CA LEU A 63 -4.01 9.61 9.67
C LEU A 63 -4.71 10.30 10.84
N GLU A 64 -5.69 11.15 10.53
CA GLU A 64 -6.53 11.80 11.55
C GLU A 64 -7.29 10.78 12.42
N TYR A 65 -7.89 9.77 11.78
CA TYR A 65 -8.64 8.72 12.47
C TYR A 65 -7.77 7.86 13.38
N LEU A 66 -6.52 7.64 13.00
CA LEU A 66 -5.52 6.93 13.80
C LEU A 66 -4.80 7.84 14.80
N ASN A 67 -5.10 9.14 14.81
CA ASN A 67 -4.40 10.15 15.62
C ASN A 67 -2.87 10.12 15.39
N VAL A 68 -2.46 10.03 14.11
CA VAL A 68 -1.07 10.03 13.69
C VAL A 68 -0.64 11.45 13.36
N THR A 69 0.39 11.94 14.01
CA THR A 69 1.06 13.19 13.66
C THR A 69 2.19 12.89 12.68
N VAL A 70 2.31 13.71 11.65
CA VAL A 70 3.34 13.57 10.63
C VAL A 70 4.13 14.86 10.56
N ASP A 71 5.42 14.76 10.83
CA ASP A 71 6.38 15.85 10.61
C ASP A 71 7.03 15.64 9.25
N VAL A 72 7.00 16.66 8.40
CA VAL A 72 7.51 16.59 7.02
C VAL A 72 8.59 17.64 6.83
N GLU A 73 9.76 17.18 6.40
CA GLU A 73 10.89 18.04 6.05
C GLU A 73 11.19 17.93 4.55
N GLY A 74 11.63 19.02 3.93
CA GLY A 74 12.11 19.03 2.55
C GLY A 74 11.00 19.15 1.50
N LEU A 75 9.79 19.57 1.85
CA LEU A 75 8.72 19.83 0.88
C LEU A 75 9.10 20.88 -0.14
N GLU A 76 9.91 21.85 0.26
CA GLU A 76 10.46 22.92 -0.59
C GLU A 76 11.41 22.40 -1.69
N ASN A 77 11.91 21.17 -1.55
CA ASN A 77 12.78 20.53 -2.54
C ASN A 77 12.01 19.70 -3.58
N LEU A 78 10.70 19.65 -3.49
CA LEU A 78 9.90 18.91 -4.47
C LEU A 78 9.98 19.59 -5.85
N PRO A 79 10.13 18.79 -6.92
CA PRO A 79 10.13 19.32 -8.29
C PRO A 79 8.84 20.06 -8.62
N ALA A 80 8.92 21.05 -9.53
CA ALA A 80 7.73 21.74 -10.03
C ALA A 80 6.68 20.77 -10.61
N GLY A 81 5.41 21.17 -10.59
CA GLY A 81 4.28 20.30 -10.92
C GLY A 81 4.20 19.81 -12.38
N ASP A 82 4.97 20.41 -13.29
CA ASP A 82 5.11 19.98 -14.69
C ASP A 82 6.13 18.85 -14.88
N CYS A 83 6.98 18.59 -13.89
CA CYS A 83 7.92 17.46 -13.90
C CYS A 83 7.20 16.16 -13.57
N LYS A 84 7.51 15.10 -14.29
CA LYS A 84 7.02 13.75 -13.97
C LYS A 84 7.99 13.06 -13.02
N CYS A 85 7.55 12.74 -11.82
CA CYS A 85 8.41 12.16 -10.78
C CYS A 85 8.04 10.70 -10.46
N THR A 86 9.06 9.97 -10.04
CA THR A 86 8.92 8.68 -9.35
C THR A 86 9.41 8.84 -7.91
N PHE A 87 8.48 8.87 -6.98
CA PHE A 87 8.77 8.89 -5.55
C PHE A 87 9.09 7.48 -5.08
N VAL A 88 10.26 7.30 -4.49
CA VAL A 88 10.72 6.00 -3.98
C VAL A 88 11.04 6.11 -2.50
N SER A 89 10.48 5.20 -1.71
CA SER A 89 10.60 5.29 -0.26
C SER A 89 10.93 3.95 0.39
N ASN A 90 11.62 4.02 1.54
CA ASN A 90 11.65 2.91 2.48
C ASN A 90 10.24 2.67 3.05
N HIS A 91 10.05 1.54 3.71
CA HIS A 91 8.70 1.09 4.11
C HIS A 91 8.66 0.57 5.55
N PRO A 92 9.00 1.40 6.56
CA PRO A 92 9.10 0.93 7.95
C PRO A 92 7.75 0.60 8.60
N LEU A 93 6.70 1.39 8.33
CA LEU A 93 5.42 1.31 9.05
C LEU A 93 4.29 0.65 8.23
N GLY A 94 4.52 0.35 6.95
CA GLY A 94 3.52 -0.30 6.11
C GLY A 94 2.42 0.64 5.64
N ALA A 95 1.16 0.35 5.97
CA ALA A 95 0.04 1.14 5.49
C ALA A 95 0.16 2.64 5.83
N ILE A 96 0.75 2.98 6.98
CA ILE A 96 0.95 4.37 7.42
C ILE A 96 1.85 5.13 6.43
N ASP A 97 2.96 4.52 5.99
CA ASP A 97 3.84 5.16 5.00
C ASP A 97 3.08 5.46 3.70
N GLY A 98 2.27 4.49 3.26
CA GLY A 98 1.46 4.63 2.05
C GLY A 98 0.47 5.79 2.15
N VAL A 99 -0.34 5.83 3.19
CA VAL A 99 -1.35 6.90 3.33
C VAL A 99 -0.69 8.27 3.60
N THR A 100 0.46 8.30 4.28
CA THR A 100 1.20 9.55 4.49
C THR A 100 1.70 10.13 3.17
N LEU A 101 2.33 9.32 2.31
CA LEU A 101 2.73 9.79 0.98
C LEU A 101 1.51 10.18 0.13
N GLY A 102 0.41 9.44 0.23
CA GLY A 102 -0.84 9.75 -0.47
C GLY A 102 -1.42 11.08 -0.09
N TRP A 103 -1.33 11.44 1.17
CA TRP A 103 -1.72 12.75 1.63
C TRP A 103 -0.70 13.81 1.20
N VAL A 104 0.55 13.73 1.64
CA VAL A 104 1.56 14.78 1.49
C VAL A 104 1.86 15.07 0.01
N ILE A 105 2.20 14.05 -0.76
CA ILE A 105 2.49 14.20 -2.19
C ILE A 105 1.21 14.46 -2.98
N GLY A 106 0.10 13.84 -2.58
CA GLY A 106 -1.19 14.06 -3.21
C GLY A 106 -1.72 15.48 -3.05
N GLU A 107 -1.60 16.11 -1.87
CA GLU A 107 -1.96 17.52 -1.69
C GLU A 107 -1.03 18.43 -2.50
N HIS A 108 0.28 18.16 -2.53
CA HIS A 108 1.25 18.98 -3.24
C HIS A 108 1.02 18.99 -4.77
N TYR A 109 0.57 17.87 -5.34
CA TYR A 109 0.37 17.72 -6.78
C TYR A 109 -1.10 17.54 -7.20
N ASP A 110 -2.05 18.11 -6.48
CA ASP A 110 -3.48 18.13 -6.80
C ASP A 110 -4.06 16.74 -7.09
N GLY A 111 -3.64 15.73 -6.36
CA GLY A 111 -4.08 14.34 -6.51
C GLY A 111 -3.50 13.60 -7.73
N LYS A 112 -2.60 14.19 -8.51
CA LYS A 112 -1.97 13.59 -9.69
C LYS A 112 -0.91 12.57 -9.31
N ILE A 113 -1.27 11.58 -8.51
CA ILE A 113 -0.40 10.51 -8.03
C ILE A 113 -0.97 9.14 -8.34
N LYS A 114 -0.10 8.16 -8.53
CA LYS A 114 -0.45 6.74 -8.65
C LYS A 114 0.51 5.86 -7.88
N TYR A 115 -0.06 4.91 -7.16
CA TYR A 115 0.70 3.87 -6.45
C TYR A 115 0.76 2.59 -7.26
N LEU A 116 1.92 1.96 -7.28
CA LEU A 116 2.05 0.56 -7.64
C LEU A 116 1.86 -0.31 -6.39
N VAL A 117 0.68 -0.84 -6.18
CA VAL A 117 0.30 -1.55 -4.96
C VAL A 117 -0.13 -2.99 -5.22
N ASN A 118 -0.10 -3.80 -4.16
CA ASN A 118 -0.69 -5.13 -4.17
C ASN A 118 -2.22 -5.03 -4.43
N ASP A 119 -2.75 -5.95 -5.22
CA ASP A 119 -4.18 -6.07 -5.54
C ASP A 119 -5.09 -6.15 -4.29
N LEU A 120 -4.57 -6.56 -3.12
CA LEU A 120 -5.31 -6.53 -1.86
C LEU A 120 -5.81 -5.12 -1.49
N LEU A 121 -4.98 -4.11 -1.74
CA LEU A 121 -5.32 -2.72 -1.41
C LEU A 121 -6.43 -2.16 -2.30
N MET A 122 -6.73 -2.80 -3.44
CA MET A 122 -7.86 -2.45 -4.28
C MET A 122 -9.22 -2.69 -3.60
N ASN A 123 -9.26 -3.51 -2.53
CA ASN A 123 -10.47 -3.67 -1.72
C ASN A 123 -10.76 -2.43 -0.86
N LEU A 124 -9.76 -1.58 -0.63
CA LEU A 124 -9.92 -0.27 -0.02
C LEU A 124 -10.38 0.73 -1.09
N LYS A 125 -11.68 0.78 -1.36
CA LYS A 125 -12.21 1.61 -2.45
C LYS A 125 -11.88 3.10 -2.32
N GLY A 126 -11.76 3.61 -1.09
CA GLY A 126 -11.30 4.97 -0.87
C GLY A 126 -9.89 5.24 -1.41
N LEU A 127 -9.03 4.24 -1.41
CA LEU A 127 -7.66 4.34 -1.94
C LEU A 127 -7.57 3.96 -3.44
N ALA A 128 -8.56 3.21 -3.96
CA ALA A 128 -8.54 2.65 -5.30
C ALA A 128 -8.23 3.65 -6.44
N PRO A 129 -8.75 4.89 -6.43
CA PRO A 129 -8.43 5.87 -7.47
C PRO A 129 -6.95 6.23 -7.57
N LEU A 130 -6.21 6.11 -6.46
CA LEU A 130 -4.77 6.37 -6.41
C LEU A 130 -3.94 5.12 -6.72
N CYS A 131 -4.55 3.94 -6.84
CA CYS A 131 -3.84 2.67 -6.91
C CYS A 131 -3.85 2.05 -8.31
N LEU A 132 -2.71 1.47 -8.67
CA LEU A 132 -2.57 0.57 -9.80
C LEU A 132 -2.24 -0.83 -9.25
N PRO A 133 -3.08 -1.84 -9.49
CA PRO A 133 -2.93 -3.13 -8.87
C PRO A 133 -1.73 -3.90 -9.42
N ILE A 134 -0.84 -4.35 -8.54
CA ILE A 134 0.22 -5.31 -8.84
C ILE A 134 -0.18 -6.67 -8.26
N ASN A 135 -0.42 -7.65 -9.10
CA ASN A 135 -0.76 -8.99 -8.65
C ASN A 135 0.50 -9.74 -8.20
N LYS A 136 0.74 -9.82 -6.87
CA LYS A 136 1.88 -10.55 -6.27
C LYS A 136 1.55 -12.00 -5.90
N LEU A 137 0.27 -12.37 -5.85
CA LEU A 137 -0.22 -13.68 -5.44
C LEU A 137 -0.88 -14.40 -6.61
N GLY A 138 -0.09 -15.06 -7.43
CA GLY A 138 -0.58 -15.85 -8.56
C GLY A 138 0.19 -15.57 -9.85
N LYS A 139 -0.26 -16.17 -10.95
CA LYS A 139 0.27 -15.83 -12.28
C LYS A 139 0.02 -14.35 -12.51
N GLN A 140 1.08 -13.57 -12.68
CA GLN A 140 0.97 -12.17 -13.09
C GLN A 140 -0.04 -12.08 -14.24
N SER A 141 -1.01 -11.19 -14.12
CA SER A 141 -1.89 -10.89 -15.24
C SER A 141 -1.01 -10.62 -16.47
N ARG A 142 -1.35 -11.20 -17.61
CA ARG A 142 -0.63 -10.95 -18.88
C ARG A 142 -0.53 -9.45 -19.19
N ASN A 143 -1.41 -8.66 -18.61
CA ASN A 143 -1.47 -7.21 -18.79
C ASN A 143 -0.62 -6.41 -17.76
N PHE A 144 0.02 -7.07 -16.80
CA PHE A 144 0.79 -6.36 -15.75
C PHE A 144 1.90 -5.45 -16.32
N PRO A 145 2.74 -5.90 -17.29
CA PRO A 145 3.73 -5.02 -17.87
C PRO A 145 3.11 -3.78 -18.54
N ALA A 146 2.00 -3.96 -19.26
CA ALA A 146 1.28 -2.87 -19.92
C ALA A 146 0.72 -1.87 -18.89
N MET A 147 0.17 -2.32 -17.77
CA MET A 147 -0.34 -1.45 -16.69
C MET A 147 0.78 -0.64 -16.04
N VAL A 148 1.97 -1.25 -15.85
CA VAL A 148 3.15 -0.53 -15.35
C VAL A 148 3.61 0.49 -16.39
N ASP A 149 3.63 0.12 -17.65
CA ASP A 149 4.04 1.03 -18.75
C ASP A 149 3.06 2.20 -18.88
N GLU A 150 1.76 1.96 -18.74
CA GLU A 150 0.72 2.99 -18.69
C GLU A 150 0.93 3.95 -17.50
N ALA A 151 1.20 3.40 -16.31
CA ALA A 151 1.45 4.20 -15.11
C ALA A 151 2.66 5.14 -15.28
N PHE A 152 3.76 4.59 -15.80
CA PHE A 152 4.97 5.37 -16.01
C PHE A 152 4.89 6.27 -17.25
N GLY A 153 4.11 5.90 -18.27
CA GLY A 153 3.87 6.72 -19.47
C GLY A 153 2.92 7.89 -19.25
N GLY A 154 2.02 7.78 -18.25
CA GLY A 154 1.00 8.80 -17.96
C GLY A 154 1.56 10.06 -17.31
N ASP A 155 0.67 11.00 -16.98
CA ASP A 155 1.03 12.30 -16.42
C ASP A 155 1.07 12.34 -14.89
N ASN A 156 0.60 11.27 -14.22
CA ASN A 156 0.65 11.19 -12.77
C ASN A 156 2.06 10.94 -12.26
N HIS A 157 2.39 11.47 -11.10
CA HIS A 157 3.55 11.04 -10.34
C HIS A 157 3.37 9.61 -9.87
N VAL A 158 4.44 8.81 -9.87
CA VAL A 158 4.40 7.40 -9.46
C VAL A 158 5.02 7.27 -8.07
N ILE A 159 4.32 6.64 -7.15
CA ILE A 159 4.82 6.35 -5.79
C ILE A 159 5.08 4.86 -5.66
N MET A 160 6.27 4.51 -5.18
CA MET A 160 6.71 3.13 -5.03
C MET A 160 7.46 2.89 -3.72
N PHE A 161 7.27 1.68 -3.20
CA PHE A 161 8.09 1.10 -2.14
C PHE A 161 8.91 -0.05 -2.74
N PRO A 162 10.15 0.19 -3.19
CA PRO A 162 10.90 -0.78 -4.00
C PRO A 162 11.25 -2.08 -3.28
N ALA A 163 11.27 -2.07 -1.94
CA ALA A 163 11.38 -3.28 -1.12
C ALA A 163 10.19 -4.22 -1.30
N GLY A 164 9.01 -3.66 -1.58
CA GLY A 164 7.77 -4.40 -1.79
C GLY A 164 7.20 -5.07 -0.53
N LEU A 165 7.85 -4.91 0.61
CA LEU A 165 7.44 -5.36 1.94
C LEU A 165 7.89 -4.31 2.96
N CYS A 166 7.18 -4.23 4.09
CA CYS A 166 7.64 -3.40 5.21
C CYS A 166 9.03 -3.84 5.67
N SER A 167 9.77 -2.91 6.26
CA SER A 167 11.09 -3.19 6.85
C SER A 167 11.07 -4.39 7.79
N ARG A 168 12.14 -5.13 7.83
CA ARG A 168 12.26 -6.39 8.58
C ARG A 168 13.49 -6.38 9.46
N ARG A 169 13.39 -7.08 10.60
CA ARG A 169 14.57 -7.35 11.44
C ARG A 169 15.52 -8.27 10.69
N GLN A 170 16.74 -7.80 10.50
CA GLN A 170 17.83 -8.53 9.86
C GLN A 170 18.49 -9.50 10.84
N LYS A 171 19.45 -10.31 10.36
CA LYS A 171 20.20 -11.26 11.20
C LYS A 171 21.08 -10.55 12.25
N ASP A 172 21.55 -9.35 11.93
CA ASP A 172 22.36 -8.49 12.80
C ASP A 172 21.53 -7.71 13.83
N GLY A 173 20.19 -7.93 13.87
CA GLY A 173 19.26 -7.24 14.75
C GLY A 173 18.76 -5.90 14.22
N THR A 174 19.37 -5.32 13.20
CA THR A 174 18.94 -4.05 12.60
C THR A 174 17.58 -4.19 11.93
N ILE A 175 16.81 -3.10 11.92
CA ILE A 175 15.51 -3.02 11.22
C ILE A 175 15.72 -2.17 9.99
N ARG A 176 15.53 -2.78 8.84
CA ARG A 176 15.63 -2.09 7.54
C ARG A 176 14.88 -2.83 6.45
N ASP A 177 14.70 -2.17 5.35
CA ASP A 177 14.15 -2.79 4.15
C ASP A 177 15.01 -3.96 3.66
N ILE A 178 14.36 -4.91 3.02
CA ILE A 178 15.06 -5.88 2.18
C ILE A 178 15.62 -5.17 0.95
N PRO A 179 16.57 -5.77 0.22
CA PRO A 179 17.16 -5.15 -0.97
C PRO A 179 16.09 -4.65 -1.94
N TRP A 180 16.23 -3.41 -2.37
CA TRP A 180 15.30 -2.76 -3.27
C TRP A 180 15.38 -3.35 -4.68
N ASN A 181 14.22 -3.58 -5.28
CA ASN A 181 14.11 -3.95 -6.69
C ASN A 181 14.40 -2.72 -7.55
N LYS A 182 15.35 -2.86 -8.47
CA LYS A 182 15.82 -1.76 -9.34
C LYS A 182 14.89 -1.48 -10.54
N ALA A 183 13.72 -2.11 -10.63
CA ALA A 183 12.79 -1.92 -11.75
C ALA A 183 12.36 -0.45 -11.90
N PHE A 184 12.21 0.28 -10.79
CA PHE A 184 11.86 1.70 -10.81
C PHE A 184 12.90 2.55 -11.55
N LEU A 185 14.21 2.28 -11.36
CA LEU A 185 15.28 2.99 -12.08
C LEU A 185 15.12 2.84 -13.58
N LYS A 186 14.98 1.59 -14.04
CA LYS A 186 14.83 1.30 -15.47
C LYS A 186 13.60 2.02 -16.05
N LYS A 187 12.47 1.96 -15.36
CA LYS A 187 11.23 2.59 -15.84
C LYS A 187 11.32 4.11 -15.83
N SER A 188 11.86 4.72 -14.78
CA SER A 188 12.02 6.16 -14.69
C SER A 188 12.94 6.69 -15.80
N ILE A 189 14.05 6.01 -16.09
CA ILE A 189 14.94 6.37 -17.19
C ILE A 189 14.19 6.26 -18.54
N GLN A 190 13.47 5.17 -18.78
CA GLN A 190 12.72 4.95 -20.02
C GLN A 190 11.65 6.02 -20.27
N THR A 191 11.03 6.52 -19.20
CA THR A 191 9.93 7.48 -19.27
C THR A 191 10.34 8.90 -18.90
N LYS A 192 11.65 9.16 -18.75
CA LYS A 192 12.24 10.48 -18.44
C LYS A 192 11.61 11.11 -17.20
N ARG A 193 11.49 10.31 -16.12
CA ARG A 193 10.97 10.75 -14.81
C ARG A 193 12.12 11.03 -13.87
N ASP A 194 12.01 12.11 -13.14
CA ASP A 194 12.91 12.39 -12.02
C ASP A 194 12.62 11.41 -10.88
N ILE A 195 13.68 10.98 -10.20
CA ILE A 195 13.54 10.08 -9.04
C ILE A 195 13.72 10.92 -7.78
N VAL A 196 12.66 10.96 -6.98
CA VAL A 196 12.64 11.68 -5.70
C VAL A 196 12.68 10.65 -4.57
N PRO A 197 13.81 10.53 -3.85
CA PRO A 197 13.89 9.66 -2.69
C PRO A 197 13.16 10.30 -1.50
N VAL A 198 12.36 9.49 -0.81
CA VAL A 198 11.69 9.86 0.43
C VAL A 198 12.14 8.90 1.52
N HIS A 199 12.37 9.40 2.72
CA HIS A 199 12.79 8.60 3.86
C HIS A 199 11.82 8.73 5.02
N PHE A 200 11.28 7.60 5.47
CA PHE A 200 10.51 7.52 6.72
C PHE A 200 11.40 7.12 7.88
N ILE A 201 11.24 7.84 8.97
CA ILE A 201 11.83 7.50 10.26
C ILE A 201 10.72 6.89 11.11
N GLY A 202 10.87 5.64 11.52
CA GLY A 202 9.87 4.95 12.34
C GLY A 202 10.10 3.45 12.43
N TYR A 203 9.42 2.84 13.39
CA TYR A 203 9.52 1.40 13.65
C TYR A 203 8.16 0.84 14.04
N ASN A 204 7.88 -0.37 13.58
CA ASN A 204 6.77 -1.16 14.09
C ASN A 204 7.11 -1.75 15.46
N SER A 205 6.10 -2.30 16.14
CA SER A 205 6.31 -2.96 17.43
C SER A 205 7.19 -4.21 17.30
N ASN A 206 7.85 -4.60 18.40
CA ASN A 206 8.59 -5.87 18.45
C ASN A 206 7.70 -7.08 18.13
N ARG A 207 6.40 -7.01 18.47
CA ARG A 207 5.42 -8.04 18.10
C ARG A 207 5.34 -8.22 16.59
N PHE A 208 5.27 -7.13 15.84
CA PHE A 208 5.23 -7.16 14.36
C PHE A 208 6.45 -7.91 13.79
N TYR A 209 7.66 -7.55 14.24
CA TYR A 209 8.87 -8.18 13.73
C TYR A 209 8.99 -9.65 14.15
N ASN A 210 8.55 -10.01 15.35
CA ASN A 210 8.55 -11.39 15.82
C ASN A 210 7.57 -12.25 15.02
N VAL A 211 6.34 -11.76 14.80
CA VAL A 211 5.35 -12.47 13.95
C VAL A 211 5.88 -12.65 12.54
N ALA A 212 6.49 -11.62 11.94
CA ALA A 212 7.08 -11.70 10.61
C ALA A 212 8.19 -12.76 10.53
N GLN A 213 9.05 -12.87 11.57
CA GLN A 213 10.09 -13.89 11.65
C GLN A 213 9.50 -15.30 11.79
N TRP A 214 8.44 -15.46 12.61
CA TRP A 214 7.77 -16.75 12.80
C TRP A 214 7.10 -17.21 11.50
N CYS A 215 6.37 -16.32 10.82
CA CYS A 215 5.79 -16.62 9.52
C CYS A 215 6.86 -17.08 8.52
N LYS A 216 8.02 -16.41 8.48
CA LYS A 216 9.13 -16.78 7.62
C LYS A 216 9.69 -18.18 7.96
N ARG A 217 9.88 -18.50 9.25
CA ARG A 217 10.39 -19.80 9.70
C ARG A 217 9.44 -20.96 9.39
N LEU A 218 8.13 -20.70 9.52
CA LEU A 218 7.10 -21.71 9.30
C LEU A 218 6.61 -21.76 7.84
N HIS A 219 7.24 -21.01 6.92
CA HIS A 219 6.83 -20.88 5.51
C HIS A 219 5.35 -20.48 5.35
N LEU A 220 4.81 -19.77 6.33
CA LEU A 220 3.46 -19.24 6.30
C LEU A 220 3.39 -17.95 5.47
N PRO A 221 2.24 -17.66 4.85
CA PRO A 221 2.01 -16.34 4.26
C PRO A 221 2.30 -15.25 5.28
N ASN A 222 2.98 -14.20 4.84
CA ASN A 222 3.31 -13.09 5.73
C ASN A 222 2.04 -12.27 6.00
N PHE A 223 1.46 -12.47 7.17
CA PHE A 223 0.29 -11.70 7.64
C PHE A 223 0.68 -10.36 8.29
N ALA A 224 1.96 -10.12 8.52
CA ALA A 224 2.48 -8.85 9.02
C ALA A 224 2.79 -7.93 7.81
N MET A 225 1.75 -7.29 7.29
CA MET A 225 1.85 -6.27 6.25
C MET A 225 1.56 -4.90 6.83
#